data_0992330a5e67292f871f93c098e0dd35
#
_entry.id   0992330a5e67292f871f93c098e0dd35
#
_cell.length_a   1.000
_cell.length_b   1.000
_cell.length_c   1.000
_cell.angle_alpha   90.00
_cell.angle_beta   90.00
_cell.angle_gamma   90.00
#
_symmetry.space_group_name_H-M   'P 1'
#
loop_
_entity.id
_entity.type
_entity.pdbx_description
1 polymer ?
#
loop_
_entity_poly.entity_id
_entity_poly.type
_entity_poly.pdbx_seq_one_letter_code
_entity_poly.pdbx_strand_id
1 'polypeptide(L)'
;MIAQHHKHHYSAFTLVELLVVIAIIGILSTLSVIVFNNARAKARDSRRLSDVKQIGMALELYYDDKGRYPPPPTPTGTPITGLCLSNSGFTSTCGTIAYLQKIPSDPLPNIHYTYSYLNSGESYRLGFNLEQGSGDWPAGTLAMGPNGISQDLLAANGIDWRDPSKWKNLSGSGQCGVTYDQDRKAIKIAREKWCLLAPDPGYFPIDTSRKYYIEAEYLTVETTTYTFYLGTASYDGSYILLPGHGGTCDYFGASADRPTSTNTWTFITANKQINGRPRTGESDTGYDKWHTGTLWAKALILANYQSPAGTQTTYIRNIRFYVE
;
A
#
# COMPACT_ATOMS: atom_id res chain seq x y z
N MET A 1 82.49 38.13 -12.76
CA MET A 1 81.11 37.72 -12.36
C MET A 1 80.84 36.36 -12.95
N ILE A 2 80.88 35.31 -12.10
CA ILE A 2 80.60 33.92 -12.55
C ILE A 2 79.17 33.64 -12.20
N ALA A 3 78.31 33.44 -13.22
CA ALA A 3 76.94 33.11 -13.04
C ALA A 3 76.85 31.61 -12.64
N GLN A 4 76.36 31.34 -11.45
CA GLN A 4 76.00 29.97 -11.00
C GLN A 4 74.72 29.52 -11.68
N HIS A 5 74.81 28.50 -12.54
CA HIS A 5 73.70 27.82 -13.12
C HIS A 5 73.10 26.80 -12.07
N HIS A 6 71.95 27.11 -11.49
CA HIS A 6 71.20 26.15 -10.72
C HIS A 6 70.60 25.08 -11.67
N LYS A 7 71.13 23.88 -11.65
CA LYS A 7 70.55 22.74 -12.31
C LYS A 7 69.30 22.27 -11.49
N HIS A 8 68.14 22.57 -12.00
CA HIS A 8 66.91 21.94 -11.50
C HIS A 8 66.92 20.44 -11.85
N HIS A 9 67.10 19.61 -10.87
CA HIS A 9 66.91 18.16 -11.03
C HIS A 9 65.38 17.86 -11.13
N TYR A 10 64.91 17.60 -12.33
CA TYR A 10 63.59 17.06 -12.55
C TYR A 10 63.66 15.57 -12.25
N SER A 11 62.98 15.13 -11.16
CA SER A 11 62.80 13.71 -10.90
C SER A 11 61.86 13.15 -11.96
N ALA A 12 62.28 12.18 -12.74
CA ALA A 12 61.45 11.48 -13.71
C ALA A 12 60.55 10.48 -12.94
N PHE A 13 59.28 10.46 -13.25
CA PHE A 13 58.30 9.50 -12.70
C PHE A 13 58.62 8.08 -13.12
N THR A 14 58.55 7.15 -12.18
CA THR A 14 58.76 5.72 -12.50
C THR A 14 57.42 5.13 -13.07
N LEU A 15 57.52 4.12 -13.92
CA LEU A 15 56.37 3.42 -14.49
C LEU A 15 55.51 2.79 -13.40
N VAL A 16 56.10 2.32 -12.30
CA VAL A 16 55.43 1.76 -11.15
C VAL A 16 54.60 2.78 -10.40
N GLU A 17 55.13 4.01 -10.16
CA GLU A 17 54.37 5.10 -9.53
C GLU A 17 53.12 5.46 -10.33
N LEU A 18 53.24 5.53 -11.67
CA LEU A 18 52.10 5.80 -12.52
C LEU A 18 51.07 4.67 -12.47
N LEU A 19 51.52 3.38 -12.49
CA LEU A 19 50.65 2.21 -12.44
C LEU A 19 49.86 2.15 -11.12
N VAL A 20 50.51 2.44 -9.99
CA VAL A 20 49.85 2.46 -8.68
C VAL A 20 48.77 3.55 -8.61
N VAL A 21 49.08 4.74 -9.14
CA VAL A 21 48.14 5.87 -9.14
C VAL A 21 46.89 5.53 -9.96
N ILE A 22 47.06 5.01 -11.19
CA ILE A 22 45.87 4.64 -11.99
C ILE A 22 45.06 3.47 -11.37
N ALA A 23 45.73 2.53 -10.69
CA ALA A 23 45.04 1.46 -9.97
C ALA A 23 44.17 2.03 -8.81
N ILE A 24 44.73 2.96 -8.01
CA ILE A 24 44.00 3.61 -6.92
C ILE A 24 42.81 4.42 -7.47
N ILE A 25 43.03 5.22 -8.52
CA ILE A 25 41.99 6.03 -9.16
C ILE A 25 40.89 5.09 -9.70
N GLY A 26 41.24 3.95 -10.30
CA GLY A 26 40.29 2.96 -10.79
C GLY A 26 39.40 2.43 -9.67
N ILE A 27 39.98 2.04 -8.54
CA ILE A 27 39.25 1.55 -7.36
C ILE A 27 38.35 2.64 -6.78
N LEU A 28 38.85 3.83 -6.56
CA LEU A 28 38.09 4.97 -6.03
C LEU A 28 36.93 5.38 -6.93
N SER A 29 37.13 5.32 -8.25
CA SER A 29 36.09 5.65 -9.24
C SER A 29 34.93 4.66 -9.20
N THR A 30 35.21 3.38 -9.07
CA THR A 30 34.16 2.35 -8.99
C THR A 30 33.29 2.50 -7.72
N LEU A 31 33.92 2.75 -6.58
CA LEU A 31 33.21 2.98 -5.30
C LEU A 31 32.36 4.25 -5.37
N SER A 32 32.87 5.32 -6.00
CA SER A 32 32.17 6.59 -6.13
C SER A 32 30.85 6.45 -6.89
N VAL A 33 30.80 5.65 -7.96
CA VAL A 33 29.57 5.45 -8.76
C VAL A 33 28.44 4.86 -7.91
N ILE A 34 28.73 3.86 -7.08
CA ILE A 34 27.72 3.22 -6.20
C ILE A 34 27.15 4.22 -5.19
N VAL A 35 28.05 4.99 -4.54
CA VAL A 35 27.64 6.00 -3.54
C VAL A 35 26.78 7.08 -4.16
N PHE A 36 27.15 7.58 -5.36
CA PHE A 36 26.37 8.60 -6.07
C PHE A 36 24.99 8.08 -6.50
N ASN A 37 24.88 6.84 -6.96
CA ASN A 37 23.60 6.27 -7.35
C ASN A 37 22.63 6.15 -6.15
N ASN A 38 23.13 5.70 -4.99
CA ASN A 38 22.35 5.64 -3.77
C ASN A 38 21.94 7.05 -3.28
N ALA A 39 22.85 8.02 -3.33
CA ALA A 39 22.52 9.39 -2.96
C ALA A 39 21.46 10.01 -3.88
N ARG A 40 21.53 9.75 -5.19
CA ARG A 40 20.51 10.19 -6.16
C ARG A 40 19.16 9.53 -5.90
N ALA A 41 19.14 8.23 -5.59
CA ALA A 41 17.89 7.52 -5.25
C ALA A 41 17.25 8.12 -4.00
N LYS A 42 18.03 8.36 -2.92
CA LYS A 42 17.54 9.05 -1.72
C LYS A 42 17.00 10.45 -1.99
N ALA A 43 17.67 11.21 -2.84
CA ALA A 43 17.21 12.55 -3.22
C ALA A 43 15.87 12.49 -3.98
N ARG A 44 15.69 11.51 -4.87
CA ARG A 44 14.40 11.27 -5.54
C ARG A 44 13.30 10.88 -4.56
N ASP A 45 13.61 10.01 -3.61
CA ASP A 45 12.65 9.58 -2.59
C ASP A 45 12.20 10.75 -1.69
N SER A 46 13.13 11.60 -1.28
CA SER A 46 12.80 12.81 -0.51
C SER A 46 11.91 13.77 -1.32
N ARG A 47 12.17 13.90 -2.63
CA ARG A 47 11.31 14.69 -3.53
C ARG A 47 9.92 14.07 -3.63
N ARG A 48 9.77 12.75 -3.80
CA ARG A 48 8.48 12.04 -3.83
C ARG A 48 7.66 12.29 -2.58
N LEU A 49 8.29 12.21 -1.41
CA LEU A 49 7.61 12.52 -0.15
C LEU A 49 7.13 13.98 -0.07
N SER A 50 7.92 14.92 -0.59
CA SER A 50 7.53 16.33 -0.68
C SER A 50 6.36 16.52 -1.65
N ASP A 51 6.43 15.93 -2.84
CA ASP A 51 5.40 16.00 -3.87
C ASP A 51 4.06 15.43 -3.35
N VAL A 52 4.11 14.26 -2.72
CA VAL A 52 2.93 13.58 -2.17
C VAL A 52 2.28 14.40 -1.04
N LYS A 53 3.08 14.99 -0.15
CA LYS A 53 2.56 15.88 0.89
C LYS A 53 1.91 17.14 0.29
N GLN A 54 2.50 17.71 -0.76
CA GLN A 54 1.93 18.85 -1.46
C GLN A 54 0.58 18.51 -2.12
N ILE A 55 0.49 17.35 -2.78
CA ILE A 55 -0.76 16.87 -3.36
C ILE A 55 -1.80 16.63 -2.27
N GLY A 56 -1.39 15.98 -1.16
CA GLY A 56 -2.27 15.73 -0.02
C GLY A 56 -2.85 17.02 0.55
N MET A 57 -2.02 18.03 0.81
CA MET A 57 -2.51 19.33 1.29
C MET A 57 -3.53 19.98 0.33
N ALA A 58 -3.32 19.85 -0.97
CA ALA A 58 -4.27 20.37 -1.96
C ALA A 58 -5.59 19.59 -1.96
N LEU A 59 -5.55 18.27 -1.70
CA LEU A 59 -6.73 17.43 -1.56
C LEU A 59 -7.54 17.79 -0.29
N GLU A 60 -6.86 18.07 0.82
CA GLU A 60 -7.52 18.54 2.06
C GLU A 60 -8.21 19.91 1.85
N LEU A 61 -7.55 20.84 1.14
CA LEU A 61 -8.17 22.13 0.79
C LEU A 61 -9.41 21.95 -0.11
N TYR A 62 -9.35 21.01 -1.04
CA TYR A 62 -10.53 20.67 -1.85
C TYR A 62 -11.65 20.10 -0.99
N TYR A 63 -11.31 19.21 -0.04
CA TYR A 63 -12.28 18.60 0.87
C TYR A 63 -12.94 19.64 1.77
N ASP A 64 -12.17 20.58 2.30
CA ASP A 64 -12.69 21.67 3.14
C ASP A 64 -13.70 22.53 2.39
N ASP A 65 -13.48 22.80 1.09
CA ASP A 65 -14.39 23.58 0.23
C ASP A 65 -15.62 22.78 -0.26
N LYS A 66 -15.49 21.48 -0.52
CA LYS A 66 -16.50 20.65 -1.20
C LYS A 66 -17.19 19.62 -0.31
N GLY A 67 -16.70 19.38 0.90
CA GLY A 67 -17.18 18.33 1.80
C GLY A 67 -16.91 16.89 1.31
N ARG A 68 -16.09 16.73 0.29
CA ARG A 68 -15.66 15.43 -0.26
C ARG A 68 -14.41 15.59 -1.11
N TYR A 69 -13.64 14.52 -1.28
CA TYR A 69 -12.50 14.49 -2.19
C TYR A 69 -12.94 14.47 -3.65
N PRO A 70 -12.09 14.91 -4.59
CA PRO A 70 -12.46 14.98 -6.02
C PRO A 70 -12.59 13.57 -6.62
N PRO A 71 -13.59 13.32 -7.48
CA PRO A 71 -13.64 12.08 -8.24
C PRO A 71 -12.43 11.99 -9.18
N PRO A 72 -11.89 10.77 -9.42
CA PRO A 72 -10.79 10.60 -10.36
C PRO A 72 -11.26 10.97 -11.79
N PRO A 73 -10.34 11.46 -12.64
CA PRO A 73 -10.67 11.82 -14.03
C PRO A 73 -11.06 10.61 -14.88
N THR A 74 -10.68 9.43 -14.44
CA THR A 74 -10.96 8.11 -15.04
C THR A 74 -11.07 7.08 -13.90
N PRO A 75 -11.29 5.77 -14.20
CA PRO A 75 -11.44 4.76 -13.14
C PRO A 75 -10.34 4.79 -12.08
N THR A 76 -10.69 4.35 -10.87
CA THR A 76 -9.83 4.28 -9.67
C THR A 76 -8.41 3.76 -9.98
N GLY A 77 -7.39 4.39 -9.39
CA GLY A 77 -5.98 4.04 -9.60
C GLY A 77 -5.35 4.72 -10.82
N THR A 78 -5.93 5.80 -11.31
CA THR A 78 -5.46 6.54 -12.48
C THR A 78 -4.26 7.42 -12.15
N PRO A 79 -3.29 7.54 -13.08
CA PRO A 79 -2.28 8.57 -13.01
C PRO A 79 -2.90 9.98 -13.05
N ILE A 80 -2.50 10.81 -12.09
CA ILE A 80 -2.96 12.21 -11.99
C ILE A 80 -1.85 13.21 -12.33
N THR A 81 -0.67 12.72 -12.64
CA THR A 81 0.52 13.51 -12.96
C THR A 81 0.25 14.53 -14.07
N GLY A 82 0.66 15.76 -13.83
CA GLY A 82 0.52 16.85 -14.80
C GLY A 82 -0.86 17.50 -14.89
N LEU A 83 -1.88 16.93 -14.22
CA LEU A 83 -3.19 17.56 -14.11
C LEU A 83 -3.16 18.73 -13.13
N CYS A 84 -4.18 19.56 -13.21
CA CYS A 84 -4.50 20.60 -12.24
C CYS A 84 -5.57 20.07 -11.28
N LEU A 85 -5.46 20.39 -9.98
CA LEU A 85 -6.55 20.24 -9.04
C LEU A 85 -7.20 21.59 -8.80
N SER A 86 -8.42 21.75 -9.28
CA SER A 86 -9.22 22.98 -9.18
C SER A 86 -10.56 22.71 -8.48
N ASN A 87 -11.35 23.73 -8.29
CA ASN A 87 -12.73 23.61 -7.79
C ASN A 87 -13.64 22.68 -8.62
N SER A 88 -13.24 22.35 -9.85
CA SER A 88 -13.90 21.39 -10.73
C SER A 88 -13.34 19.95 -10.64
N GLY A 89 -12.39 19.72 -9.72
CA GLY A 89 -11.66 18.44 -9.60
C GLY A 89 -10.39 18.42 -10.45
N PHE A 90 -9.98 17.21 -10.86
CA PHE A 90 -8.79 17.01 -11.70
C PHE A 90 -9.10 17.35 -13.16
N THR A 91 -8.36 18.30 -13.71
CA THR A 91 -8.52 18.80 -15.08
C THR A 91 -7.18 19.01 -15.77
N SER A 92 -7.14 19.00 -17.09
CA SER A 92 -5.93 19.31 -17.85
C SER A 92 -5.57 20.80 -17.83
N THR A 93 -6.56 21.67 -17.61
CA THR A 93 -6.41 23.12 -17.51
C THR A 93 -7.03 23.59 -16.20
N CYS A 94 -6.33 24.48 -15.48
CA CYS A 94 -6.85 25.02 -14.24
C CYS A 94 -8.06 25.91 -14.48
N GLY A 95 -9.07 25.74 -13.62
CA GLY A 95 -10.19 26.69 -13.52
C GLY A 95 -9.81 27.95 -12.77
N THR A 96 -10.84 28.75 -12.41
CA THR A 96 -10.67 30.03 -11.73
C THR A 96 -10.03 29.89 -10.34
N ILE A 97 -10.34 28.80 -9.64
CA ILE A 97 -9.78 28.49 -8.31
C ILE A 97 -8.98 27.18 -8.48
N ALA A 98 -7.68 27.25 -8.24
CA ALA A 98 -6.78 26.10 -8.26
C ALA A 98 -6.19 25.86 -6.87
N TYR A 99 -6.38 24.66 -6.33
CA TYR A 99 -5.73 24.20 -5.09
C TYR A 99 -4.29 23.75 -5.37
N LEU A 100 -4.07 23.19 -6.57
CA LEU A 100 -2.74 22.84 -7.07
C LEU A 100 -2.71 23.04 -8.59
N GLN A 101 -1.91 23.98 -9.05
CA GLN A 101 -1.85 24.37 -10.47
C GLN A 101 -1.38 23.24 -11.37
N LYS A 102 -0.43 22.45 -10.89
CA LYS A 102 0.10 21.30 -11.62
C LYS A 102 0.55 20.24 -10.64
N ILE A 103 -0.02 19.06 -10.76
CA ILE A 103 0.42 17.90 -9.98
C ILE A 103 1.83 17.51 -10.45
N PRO A 104 2.80 17.38 -9.51
CA PRO A 104 4.17 17.02 -9.82
C PRO A 104 4.26 15.71 -10.59
N SER A 105 5.37 15.56 -11.33
CA SER A 105 5.75 14.31 -11.98
C SER A 105 6.80 13.61 -11.13
N ASP A 106 6.72 12.27 -11.09
CA ASP A 106 7.80 11.48 -10.50
C ASP A 106 9.16 11.85 -11.14
N PRO A 107 10.24 11.87 -10.36
CA PRO A 107 11.58 12.12 -10.88
C PRO A 107 12.05 11.12 -11.94
N LEU A 108 11.47 9.92 -11.98
CA LEU A 108 11.78 8.92 -12.99
C LEU A 108 10.68 8.89 -14.07
N PRO A 109 11.05 8.69 -15.35
CA PRO A 109 10.08 8.56 -16.43
C PRO A 109 9.24 7.27 -16.24
N ASN A 110 7.99 7.31 -16.69
CA ASN A 110 7.05 6.19 -16.63
C ASN A 110 6.60 5.74 -15.23
N ILE A 111 6.99 6.47 -14.18
CA ILE A 111 6.43 6.31 -12.84
C ILE A 111 5.46 7.46 -12.59
N HIS A 112 4.31 7.15 -12.03
CA HIS A 112 3.24 8.12 -11.83
C HIS A 112 2.68 8.02 -10.42
N TYR A 113 2.27 9.15 -9.86
CA TYR A 113 1.40 9.18 -8.70
C TYR A 113 0.00 8.73 -9.13
N THR A 114 -0.56 7.77 -8.42
CA THR A 114 -1.89 7.21 -8.72
C THR A 114 -2.90 7.67 -7.68
N TYR A 115 -4.10 8.00 -8.12
CA TYR A 115 -5.16 8.46 -7.24
C TYR A 115 -6.33 7.48 -7.24
N SER A 116 -6.82 7.16 -6.05
CA SER A 116 -8.02 6.36 -5.85
C SER A 116 -9.02 7.14 -4.99
N TYR A 117 -10.26 7.12 -5.43
CA TYR A 117 -11.41 7.70 -4.76
C TYR A 117 -12.12 6.62 -3.96
N LEU A 118 -12.31 6.83 -2.69
CA LEU A 118 -12.81 5.82 -1.76
C LEU A 118 -14.05 6.33 -1.04
N ASN A 119 -14.94 5.40 -0.67
CA ASN A 119 -16.13 5.66 0.11
C ASN A 119 -16.92 6.88 -0.39
N SER A 120 -17.23 6.91 -1.70
CA SER A 120 -17.96 8.02 -2.34
C SER A 120 -17.38 9.42 -2.10
N GLY A 121 -16.08 9.49 -1.80
CA GLY A 121 -15.33 10.73 -1.59
C GLY A 121 -15.12 11.13 -0.15
N GLU A 122 -15.43 10.29 0.81
CA GLU A 122 -15.05 10.51 2.21
C GLU A 122 -13.56 10.23 2.47
N SER A 123 -12.92 9.50 1.54
CA SER A 123 -11.49 9.17 1.65
C SER A 123 -10.84 9.11 0.27
N TYR A 124 -9.51 9.20 0.27
CA TYR A 124 -8.69 9.03 -0.93
C TYR A 124 -7.44 8.21 -0.63
N ARG A 125 -6.80 7.79 -1.70
CA ARG A 125 -5.49 7.19 -1.66
C ARG A 125 -4.63 7.68 -2.81
N LEU A 126 -3.47 8.21 -2.45
CA LEU A 126 -2.44 8.66 -3.37
C LEU A 126 -1.26 7.68 -3.31
N GLY A 127 -1.15 6.81 -4.31
CA GLY A 127 -0.10 5.80 -4.40
C GLY A 127 1.21 6.34 -4.97
N PHE A 128 2.33 5.94 -4.40
CA PHE A 128 3.68 6.27 -4.84
C PHE A 128 4.67 5.17 -4.44
N ASN A 129 5.91 5.23 -4.95
CA ASN A 129 6.93 4.23 -4.65
C ASN A 129 8.24 4.88 -4.23
N LEU A 130 8.91 4.33 -3.22
CA LEU A 130 10.26 4.73 -2.81
C LEU A 130 11.29 3.68 -3.25
N GLU A 131 12.45 4.14 -3.73
CA GLU A 131 13.54 3.28 -4.21
C GLU A 131 14.41 2.73 -3.09
N GLN A 132 14.77 3.57 -2.13
CA GLN A 132 15.65 3.24 -1.00
C GLN A 132 14.96 3.46 0.35
N GLY A 133 13.81 4.15 0.34
CA GLY A 133 13.19 4.67 1.53
C GLY A 133 13.74 6.04 1.96
N SER A 134 12.97 6.75 2.80
CA SER A 134 13.32 8.08 3.29
C SER A 134 12.63 8.37 4.61
N GLY A 135 13.38 8.84 5.61
CA GLY A 135 12.89 9.02 6.97
C GLY A 135 12.45 7.68 7.57
N ASP A 136 11.27 7.64 8.13
CA ASP A 136 10.69 6.44 8.76
C ASP A 136 10.03 5.47 7.75
N TRP A 137 10.08 5.81 6.44
CA TRP A 137 9.41 5.05 5.40
C TRP A 137 10.37 4.13 4.65
N PRO A 138 10.09 2.82 4.57
CA PRO A 138 10.92 1.87 3.84
C PRO A 138 10.81 2.06 2.32
N ALA A 139 11.71 1.40 1.59
CA ALA A 139 11.57 1.24 0.15
C ALA A 139 10.30 0.44 -0.19
N GLY A 140 9.73 0.70 -1.37
CA GLY A 140 8.56 0.00 -1.88
C GLY A 140 7.33 0.87 -2.05
N THR A 141 6.19 0.23 -2.24
CA THR A 141 4.91 0.89 -2.51
C THR A 141 4.29 1.43 -1.22
N LEU A 142 4.02 2.71 -1.24
CA LEU A 142 3.40 3.46 -0.18
C LEU A 142 2.15 4.18 -0.70
N ALA A 143 1.32 4.63 0.21
CA ALA A 143 0.21 5.49 -0.13
C ALA A 143 0.01 6.58 0.92
N MET A 144 -0.51 7.72 0.50
CA MET A 144 -0.98 8.79 1.37
C MET A 144 -2.50 8.86 1.32
N GLY A 145 -3.12 9.00 2.47
CA GLY A 145 -4.55 9.25 2.65
C GLY A 145 -4.77 10.38 3.65
N PRO A 146 -6.04 10.62 4.07
CA PRO A 146 -6.37 11.66 5.07
C PRO A 146 -5.60 11.51 6.39
N ASN A 147 -5.30 10.28 6.78
CA ASN A 147 -4.59 9.99 8.03
C ASN A 147 -3.05 10.03 7.90
N GLY A 148 -2.54 10.33 6.71
CA GLY A 148 -1.10 10.38 6.46
C GLY A 148 -0.60 9.29 5.50
N ILE A 149 0.70 9.00 5.59
CA ILE A 149 1.36 7.99 4.74
C ILE A 149 1.21 6.61 5.39
N SER A 150 0.96 5.61 4.57
CA SER A 150 0.82 4.21 4.96
C SER A 150 1.51 3.28 3.98
N GLN A 151 1.90 2.10 4.43
CA GLN A 151 2.47 1.05 3.59
C GLN A 151 1.42 -0.02 3.31
N ASP A 152 1.13 -0.26 2.02
CA ASP A 152 0.28 -1.39 1.61
C ASP A 152 1.08 -2.68 1.66
N LEU A 153 0.78 -3.52 2.62
CA LEU A 153 1.50 -4.77 2.86
C LEU A 153 1.25 -5.81 1.76
N LEU A 154 0.08 -5.82 1.12
CA LEU A 154 -0.18 -6.69 -0.03
C LEU A 154 0.76 -6.33 -1.18
N ALA A 155 0.74 -5.06 -1.60
CA ALA A 155 1.58 -4.57 -2.68
C ALA A 155 3.08 -4.67 -2.36
N ALA A 156 3.48 -4.35 -1.13
CA ALA A 156 4.87 -4.45 -0.68
C ALA A 156 5.42 -5.88 -0.73
N ASN A 157 4.56 -6.90 -0.61
CA ASN A 157 4.93 -8.31 -0.72
C ASN A 157 4.63 -8.90 -2.10
N GLY A 158 4.41 -8.07 -3.12
CA GLY A 158 4.19 -8.52 -4.50
C GLY A 158 2.85 -9.23 -4.70
N ILE A 159 1.88 -9.02 -3.82
CA ILE A 159 0.54 -9.60 -3.91
C ILE A 159 -0.36 -8.61 -4.64
N ASP A 160 -0.61 -8.88 -5.92
CA ASP A 160 -1.70 -8.19 -6.63
C ASP A 160 -3.03 -8.82 -6.21
N TRP A 161 -3.85 -8.05 -5.51
CA TRP A 161 -5.17 -8.52 -5.07
C TRP A 161 -6.09 -8.92 -6.23
N ARG A 162 -5.82 -8.46 -7.45
CA ARG A 162 -6.58 -8.80 -8.67
C ARG A 162 -6.25 -10.18 -9.22
N ASP A 163 -5.13 -10.76 -8.81
CA ASP A 163 -4.71 -12.08 -9.24
C ASP A 163 -5.38 -13.17 -8.38
N PRO A 164 -6.35 -13.94 -8.93
CA PRO A 164 -7.03 -14.98 -8.17
C PRO A 164 -6.10 -16.06 -7.64
N SER A 165 -4.97 -16.31 -8.30
CA SER A 165 -3.98 -17.32 -7.89
C SER A 165 -3.28 -16.97 -6.58
N LYS A 166 -3.33 -15.70 -6.19
CA LYS A 166 -2.78 -15.19 -4.93
C LYS A 166 -3.69 -15.39 -3.72
N TRP A 167 -4.91 -15.91 -3.93
CA TRP A 167 -5.87 -16.11 -2.86
C TRP A 167 -6.08 -17.58 -2.60
N LYS A 168 -5.75 -18.03 -1.40
CA LYS A 168 -5.99 -19.41 -0.95
C LYS A 168 -7.23 -19.50 -0.06
N ASN A 169 -8.02 -20.52 -0.30
CA ASN A 169 -9.11 -20.88 0.60
C ASN A 169 -8.56 -21.60 1.84
N LEU A 170 -8.82 -21.06 3.02
CA LEU A 170 -8.43 -21.63 4.30
C LEU A 170 -9.58 -22.39 4.99
N SER A 171 -10.80 -22.38 4.45
CA SER A 171 -11.99 -22.90 5.14
C SER A 171 -12.05 -24.42 5.26
N GLY A 172 -11.20 -25.17 4.58
CA GLY A 172 -11.16 -26.64 4.64
C GLY A 172 -12.41 -27.38 4.14
N SER A 173 -13.53 -26.67 3.94
CA SER A 173 -14.83 -27.22 3.59
C SER A 173 -15.33 -26.68 2.26
N GLY A 174 -14.85 -27.20 1.16
CA GLY A 174 -15.35 -26.83 -0.15
C GLY A 174 -14.37 -26.01 -0.99
N GLN A 175 -14.61 -25.99 -2.29
CA GLN A 175 -13.80 -25.21 -3.24
C GLN A 175 -14.41 -23.82 -3.37
N CYS A 176 -13.74 -22.81 -2.84
CA CYS A 176 -14.01 -21.44 -3.20
C CYS A 176 -13.41 -21.14 -4.57
N GLY A 177 -14.22 -21.14 -5.58
CA GLY A 177 -13.82 -20.69 -6.92
C GLY A 177 -13.59 -19.18 -6.92
N VAL A 178 -12.34 -18.77 -6.91
CA VAL A 178 -11.96 -17.36 -7.03
C VAL A 178 -11.57 -17.10 -8.46
N THR A 179 -12.23 -16.13 -9.10
CA THR A 179 -11.92 -15.67 -10.46
C THR A 179 -11.83 -14.15 -10.50
N TYR A 180 -11.29 -13.60 -11.58
CA TYR A 180 -11.29 -12.15 -11.78
C TYR A 180 -12.32 -11.76 -12.85
N ASP A 181 -13.20 -10.83 -12.50
CA ASP A 181 -14.20 -10.27 -13.39
C ASP A 181 -13.65 -8.98 -14.01
N GLN A 182 -13.42 -8.98 -15.33
CA GLN A 182 -12.83 -7.87 -16.06
C GLN A 182 -13.77 -6.66 -16.14
N ASP A 183 -15.06 -6.89 -16.25
CA ASP A 183 -16.06 -5.81 -16.40
C ASP A 183 -16.23 -5.05 -15.09
N ARG A 184 -16.27 -5.76 -13.97
CA ARG A 184 -16.36 -5.18 -12.62
C ARG A 184 -15.02 -4.81 -12.02
N LYS A 185 -13.92 -5.24 -12.65
CA LYS A 185 -12.54 -5.09 -12.13
C LYS A 185 -12.43 -5.57 -10.68
N ALA A 186 -12.91 -6.77 -10.42
CA ALA A 186 -13.08 -7.32 -9.09
C ALA A 186 -12.79 -8.82 -9.04
N ILE A 187 -12.35 -9.31 -7.89
CA ILE A 187 -12.38 -10.75 -7.59
C ILE A 187 -13.85 -11.15 -7.48
N LYS A 188 -14.20 -12.26 -8.11
CA LYS A 188 -15.52 -12.88 -8.06
C LYS A 188 -15.46 -14.18 -7.30
N ILE A 189 -16.29 -14.30 -6.28
CA ILE A 189 -16.57 -15.52 -5.53
C ILE A 189 -18.01 -15.92 -5.86
N ALA A 190 -18.17 -16.93 -6.73
CA ALA A 190 -19.46 -17.29 -7.28
C ALA A 190 -20.09 -18.46 -6.51
N ARG A 191 -21.29 -18.25 -6.00
CA ARG A 191 -22.20 -19.28 -5.50
C ARG A 191 -21.61 -20.29 -4.50
N GLU A 192 -20.58 -19.86 -3.79
CA GLU A 192 -19.95 -20.73 -2.81
C GLU A 192 -20.54 -20.50 -1.41
N LYS A 193 -20.58 -21.56 -0.65
CA LYS A 193 -20.79 -21.48 0.80
C LYS A 193 -19.65 -20.69 1.38
N TRP A 194 -19.73 -20.22 2.56
CA TRP A 194 -18.70 -19.36 3.16
C TRP A 194 -17.26 -19.67 2.72
N CYS A 195 -16.58 -18.65 2.21
CA CYS A 195 -15.21 -18.68 1.73
C CYS A 195 -14.33 -17.90 2.66
N LEU A 196 -13.35 -18.55 3.25
CA LEU A 196 -12.27 -17.88 4.00
C LEU A 196 -11.04 -17.80 3.14
N LEU A 197 -10.75 -16.61 2.63
CA LEU A 197 -9.60 -16.36 1.74
C LEU A 197 -8.49 -15.67 2.50
N ALA A 198 -7.25 -16.06 2.19
CA ALA A 198 -6.04 -15.35 2.59
C ALA A 198 -5.09 -15.22 1.40
N PRO A 199 -4.26 -14.18 1.35
CA PRO A 199 -3.23 -14.08 0.31
C PRO A 199 -2.15 -15.15 0.49
N ASP A 200 -1.45 -15.51 -0.60
CA ASP A 200 -0.36 -16.46 -0.65
C ASP A 200 0.87 -15.90 -1.41
N PRO A 201 2.04 -15.89 -0.82
CA PRO A 201 2.38 -16.14 0.58
C PRO A 201 1.87 -14.98 1.45
N GLY A 202 1.12 -15.25 2.47
CA GLY A 202 0.36 -14.20 3.16
C GLY A 202 0.76 -13.94 4.60
N TYR A 203 1.99 -14.25 5.00
CA TYR A 203 2.49 -13.87 6.29
C TYR A 203 3.13 -12.49 6.23
N PHE A 204 2.57 -11.54 6.97
CA PHE A 204 3.09 -10.19 7.10
C PHE A 204 3.74 -10.03 8.47
N PRO A 205 4.97 -9.49 8.54
CA PRO A 205 5.60 -9.19 9.83
C PRO A 205 4.78 -8.10 10.55
N ILE A 206 4.56 -8.29 11.83
CA ILE A 206 3.77 -7.38 12.65
C ILE A 206 4.65 -6.71 13.70
N ASP A 207 4.68 -5.40 13.64
CA ASP A 207 5.17 -4.55 14.72
C ASP A 207 3.98 -4.12 15.58
N THR A 208 3.85 -4.70 16.77
CA THR A 208 2.73 -4.46 17.68
C THR A 208 2.67 -3.04 18.24
N SER A 209 3.64 -2.18 17.94
CA SER A 209 3.62 -0.76 18.28
C SER A 209 2.91 0.11 17.24
N ARG A 210 2.67 -0.43 16.03
CA ARG A 210 2.06 0.27 14.90
C ARG A 210 0.59 -0.10 14.72
N LYS A 211 -0.11 0.72 13.96
CA LYS A 211 -1.52 0.50 13.61
C LYS A 211 -1.66 -0.13 12.25
N TYR A 212 -2.50 -1.16 12.16
CA TYR A 212 -2.77 -1.88 10.92
C TYR A 212 -4.23 -1.76 10.57
N TYR A 213 -4.51 -1.71 9.28
CA TYR A 213 -5.86 -1.58 8.72
C TYR A 213 -6.06 -2.61 7.62
N ILE A 214 -7.28 -3.15 7.54
CA ILE A 214 -7.72 -3.93 6.40
C ILE A 214 -9.00 -3.31 5.83
N GLU A 215 -9.06 -3.16 4.52
CA GLU A 215 -10.21 -2.55 3.85
C GLU A 215 -10.48 -3.20 2.50
N ALA A 216 -11.71 -3.11 2.03
CA ALA A 216 -12.13 -3.57 0.72
C ALA A 216 -13.44 -2.89 0.31
N GLU A 217 -13.77 -2.96 -0.97
CA GLU A 217 -15.13 -2.75 -1.46
C GLU A 217 -15.71 -4.09 -1.86
N TYR A 218 -16.95 -4.37 -1.46
CA TYR A 218 -17.64 -5.58 -1.85
C TYR A 218 -19.04 -5.29 -2.39
N LEU A 219 -19.55 -6.21 -3.18
CA LEU A 219 -20.87 -6.17 -3.78
C LEU A 219 -21.46 -7.56 -3.77
N THR A 220 -22.71 -7.68 -3.30
CA THR A 220 -23.48 -8.91 -3.34
C THR A 220 -24.57 -8.85 -4.41
N VAL A 221 -24.81 -9.95 -5.12
CA VAL A 221 -25.71 -9.98 -6.26
C VAL A 221 -27.12 -10.42 -5.86
N GLU A 222 -27.27 -11.55 -5.19
CA GLU A 222 -28.55 -12.19 -4.98
C GLU A 222 -29.27 -11.67 -3.73
N THR A 223 -28.53 -11.34 -2.68
CA THR A 223 -29.12 -10.89 -1.41
C THR A 223 -28.15 -10.06 -0.58
N THR A 224 -28.67 -9.19 0.27
CA THR A 224 -27.93 -8.44 1.29
C THR A 224 -27.90 -9.14 2.65
N THR A 225 -28.51 -10.32 2.77
CA THR A 225 -28.73 -10.99 4.08
C THR A 225 -27.45 -11.64 4.60
N TYR A 226 -26.54 -12.02 3.72
CA TYR A 226 -25.32 -12.74 4.10
C TYR A 226 -24.15 -11.80 4.36
N THR A 227 -23.29 -12.24 5.26
CA THR A 227 -22.26 -11.39 5.84
C THR A 227 -20.94 -11.54 5.12
N PHE A 228 -20.30 -10.41 4.95
CA PHE A 228 -18.92 -10.27 4.49
C PHE A 228 -18.09 -9.73 5.65
N TYR A 229 -16.94 -10.37 5.92
CA TYR A 229 -16.03 -9.94 6.97
C TYR A 229 -14.62 -9.76 6.42
N LEU A 230 -13.94 -8.75 6.91
CA LEU A 230 -12.49 -8.66 6.87
C LEU A 230 -11.94 -9.14 8.21
N GLY A 231 -10.73 -9.66 8.22
CA GLY A 231 -10.13 -10.15 9.46
C GLY A 231 -8.65 -10.39 9.37
N THR A 232 -8.09 -10.88 10.47
CA THR A 232 -6.71 -11.30 10.56
C THR A 232 -6.58 -12.61 11.30
N ALA A 233 -5.53 -13.38 10.97
CA ALA A 233 -5.04 -14.49 11.77
C ALA A 233 -3.65 -14.14 12.29
N SER A 234 -3.42 -14.31 13.59
CA SER A 234 -2.18 -14.00 14.27
C SER A 234 -1.32 -15.25 14.44
N TYR A 235 -0.01 -15.11 14.25
CA TYR A 235 0.95 -16.21 14.34
C TYR A 235 2.15 -15.80 15.17
N ASP A 236 2.74 -16.75 15.88
CA ASP A 236 4.00 -16.57 16.62
C ASP A 236 5.24 -16.65 15.71
N GLY A 237 6.44 -16.61 16.33
CA GLY A 237 7.72 -16.68 15.61
C GLY A 237 8.00 -17.99 14.90
N SER A 238 7.26 -19.05 15.20
CA SER A 238 7.33 -20.37 14.55
C SER A 238 6.20 -20.59 13.55
N TYR A 239 5.43 -19.54 13.20
CA TYR A 239 4.24 -19.59 12.36
C TYR A 239 3.12 -20.48 12.92
N ILE A 240 3.07 -20.64 14.25
CA ILE A 240 1.98 -21.33 14.91
C ILE A 240 0.85 -20.31 15.10
N LEU A 241 -0.36 -20.72 14.68
CA LEU A 241 -1.57 -19.91 14.79
C LEU A 241 -1.90 -19.66 16.27
N LEU A 242 -1.99 -18.40 16.65
CA LEU A 242 -2.42 -17.99 17.98
C LEU A 242 -3.95 -18.01 18.06
N PRO A 243 -4.55 -18.41 19.19
CA PRO A 243 -5.99 -18.45 19.34
C PRO A 243 -6.61 -17.06 19.22
N GLY A 244 -7.63 -16.95 18.36
CA GLY A 244 -8.42 -15.73 18.15
C GLY A 244 -9.65 -15.67 19.06
N HIS A 245 -10.39 -14.58 18.98
CA HIS A 245 -11.60 -14.33 19.80
C HIS A 245 -12.76 -15.23 19.43
N GLY A 246 -12.88 -15.63 18.19
CA GLY A 246 -13.94 -16.52 17.68
C GLY A 246 -13.42 -17.90 17.26
N GLY A 247 -12.30 -18.35 17.82
CA GLY A 247 -11.61 -19.56 17.43
C GLY A 247 -10.18 -19.28 16.99
N THR A 248 -9.88 -19.30 15.70
CA THR A 248 -8.53 -19.16 15.15
C THR A 248 -8.27 -17.82 14.45
N CYS A 249 -9.29 -16.97 14.29
CA CYS A 249 -9.21 -15.74 13.51
C CYS A 249 -10.01 -14.62 14.20
N ASP A 250 -9.52 -13.40 14.03
CA ASP A 250 -10.23 -12.20 14.44
C ASP A 250 -10.92 -11.58 13.21
N TYR A 251 -12.23 -11.40 13.26
CA TYR A 251 -13.03 -10.81 12.19
C TYR A 251 -13.54 -9.44 12.57
N PHE A 252 -13.54 -8.53 11.58
CA PHE A 252 -13.96 -7.15 11.72
C PHE A 252 -15.09 -6.82 10.74
N GLY A 253 -16.03 -6.04 11.19
CA GLY A 253 -16.93 -5.23 10.40
C GLY A 253 -17.82 -5.95 9.41
N ALA A 254 -18.87 -6.58 9.76
CA ALA A 254 -19.83 -6.98 8.75
C ALA A 254 -21.29 -6.79 9.15
N SER A 255 -21.56 -6.67 10.42
CA SER A 255 -22.94 -6.47 10.86
C SER A 255 -23.40 -5.01 10.74
N ALA A 256 -22.49 -4.05 10.77
CA ALA A 256 -22.80 -2.62 10.68
C ALA A 256 -22.78 -2.07 9.25
N ASP A 257 -21.95 -2.67 8.37
CA ASP A 257 -21.71 -2.16 7.01
C ASP A 257 -22.34 -3.08 5.95
N ARG A 258 -23.58 -3.50 6.19
CA ARG A 258 -24.33 -4.30 5.20
C ARG A 258 -24.73 -3.43 4.01
N PRO A 259 -24.64 -3.94 2.77
CA PRO A 259 -25.17 -3.20 1.63
C PRO A 259 -26.67 -2.97 1.83
N THR A 260 -27.10 -1.77 1.56
CA THR A 260 -28.52 -1.41 1.61
C THR A 260 -29.32 -1.99 0.46
N SER A 261 -28.61 -2.39 -0.62
CA SER A 261 -29.21 -3.01 -1.81
C SER A 261 -28.22 -3.96 -2.49
N THR A 262 -28.74 -4.95 -3.21
CA THR A 262 -27.93 -5.82 -4.07
C THR A 262 -27.33 -5.02 -5.23
N ASN A 263 -26.24 -5.52 -5.81
CA ASN A 263 -25.51 -4.89 -6.92
C ASN A 263 -25.00 -3.47 -6.63
N THR A 264 -24.84 -3.10 -5.37
CA THR A 264 -24.28 -1.83 -4.93
C THR A 264 -22.95 -2.07 -4.25
N TRP A 265 -21.92 -1.32 -4.65
CA TRP A 265 -20.60 -1.36 -4.00
C TRP A 265 -20.70 -0.78 -2.60
N THR A 266 -20.27 -1.55 -1.63
CA THR A 266 -20.20 -1.15 -0.23
C THR A 266 -18.75 -1.16 0.20
N PHE A 267 -18.27 -0.04 0.69
CA PHE A 267 -16.95 0.07 1.29
C PHE A 267 -17.01 -0.51 2.71
N ILE A 268 -16.05 -1.35 3.01
CA ILE A 268 -15.83 -1.88 4.35
C ILE A 268 -14.40 -1.58 4.76
N THR A 269 -14.27 -0.86 5.83
CA THR A 269 -13.02 -0.76 6.55
C THR A 269 -13.21 -1.45 7.88
N ALA A 270 -12.18 -2.03 8.41
CA ALA A 270 -12.15 -2.31 9.82
C ALA A 270 -12.27 -0.95 10.52
N ASN A 271 -13.48 -0.56 10.89
CA ASN A 271 -13.76 0.60 11.75
C ASN A 271 -13.03 0.50 13.10
N LYS A 272 -12.29 -0.57 13.26
CA LYS A 272 -11.42 -0.87 14.37
C LYS A 272 -10.02 -0.98 13.79
N GLN A 273 -9.24 0.01 14.08
CA GLN A 273 -7.80 -0.03 13.90
C GLN A 273 -7.34 -1.32 14.57
N ILE A 274 -6.69 -2.18 13.82
CA ILE A 274 -5.94 -3.27 14.43
C ILE A 274 -4.78 -2.58 15.11
N ASN A 275 -5.03 -2.10 16.35
CA ASN A 275 -3.99 -1.50 17.14
C ASN A 275 -2.94 -2.57 17.38
N GLY A 276 -1.70 -2.29 17.00
CA GLY A 276 -0.56 -3.16 17.24
C GLY A 276 -0.22 -3.39 18.72
N ARG A 277 -1.21 -3.30 19.61
CA ARG A 277 -1.02 -3.59 21.03
C ARG A 277 -1.41 -5.03 21.31
N PRO A 278 -0.55 -5.78 22.00
CA PRO A 278 -0.88 -7.14 22.40
C PRO A 278 -2.13 -7.15 23.28
N ARG A 279 -2.97 -8.14 23.12
CA ARG A 279 -4.09 -8.40 24.03
C ARG A 279 -3.59 -8.71 25.43
N THR A 280 -4.19 -8.09 26.41
CA THR A 280 -4.00 -8.42 27.82
C THR A 280 -5.27 -9.07 28.33
N GLY A 281 -5.28 -10.41 28.38
CA GLY A 281 -6.32 -11.20 29.05
C GLY A 281 -7.52 -11.59 28.19
N GLU A 282 -8.18 -12.69 28.56
CA GLU A 282 -9.37 -13.26 27.87
C GLU A 282 -10.63 -12.38 27.97
N SER A 283 -10.64 -11.37 28.86
CA SER A 283 -11.77 -10.47 29.05
C SER A 283 -11.76 -9.24 28.16
N ASP A 284 -10.72 -9.07 27.33
CA ASP A 284 -10.61 -7.92 26.45
C ASP A 284 -11.45 -8.14 25.17
N THR A 285 -12.61 -7.49 25.12
CA THR A 285 -13.55 -7.54 24.00
C THR A 285 -13.04 -6.79 22.75
N GLY A 286 -11.81 -6.27 22.80
CA GLY A 286 -11.20 -5.51 21.73
C GLY A 286 -10.70 -6.41 20.61
N TYR A 287 -11.47 -6.64 19.55
CA TYR A 287 -11.01 -7.21 18.27
C TYR A 287 -9.95 -6.36 17.57
N ASP A 288 -9.60 -5.24 18.17
CA ASP A 288 -8.69 -4.21 17.66
C ASP A 288 -7.25 -4.34 18.17
N LYS A 289 -6.92 -5.43 18.85
CA LYS A 289 -5.58 -5.66 19.41
C LYS A 289 -4.99 -6.97 18.93
N TRP A 290 -3.67 -6.96 18.70
CA TRP A 290 -2.94 -8.19 18.41
C TRP A 290 -2.85 -9.11 19.64
N HIS A 291 -2.89 -10.42 19.41
CA HIS A 291 -2.64 -11.39 20.46
C HIS A 291 -1.21 -11.25 21.01
N THR A 292 -1.05 -11.52 22.30
CA THR A 292 0.28 -11.56 22.90
C THR A 292 1.16 -12.59 22.17
N GLY A 293 2.35 -12.18 21.77
CA GLY A 293 3.28 -13.04 21.03
C GLY A 293 3.09 -13.01 19.50
N THR A 294 2.19 -12.19 18.97
CA THR A 294 2.05 -12.01 17.51
C THR A 294 3.32 -11.43 16.93
N LEU A 295 3.94 -12.15 16.01
CA LEU A 295 5.05 -11.70 15.19
C LEU A 295 4.69 -11.68 13.70
N TRP A 296 3.70 -12.47 13.30
CA TRP A 296 3.21 -12.57 11.93
C TRP A 296 1.68 -12.54 11.91
N ALA A 297 1.11 -12.01 10.84
CA ALA A 297 -0.32 -12.07 10.59
C ALA A 297 -0.63 -12.41 9.15
N LYS A 298 -1.85 -12.93 8.91
CA LYS A 298 -2.49 -13.00 7.58
C LYS A 298 -3.67 -12.06 7.54
N ALA A 299 -3.84 -11.36 6.44
CA ALA A 299 -5.09 -10.69 6.11
C ALA A 299 -6.13 -11.75 5.68
N LEU A 300 -7.36 -11.62 6.13
CA LEU A 300 -8.44 -12.57 5.87
C LEU A 300 -9.65 -11.89 5.25
N ILE A 301 -10.29 -12.59 4.33
CA ILE A 301 -11.57 -12.23 3.75
C ILE A 301 -12.52 -13.41 3.97
N LEU A 302 -13.58 -13.20 4.72
CA LEU A 302 -14.65 -14.17 4.86
C LEU A 302 -15.87 -13.69 4.06
N ALA A 303 -16.11 -14.34 2.93
CA ALA A 303 -17.24 -14.04 2.06
C ALA A 303 -18.31 -15.12 2.13
N ASN A 304 -19.56 -14.74 1.85
CA ASN A 304 -20.71 -15.62 1.80
C ASN A 304 -20.97 -16.41 3.11
N TYR A 305 -20.60 -15.82 4.25
CA TYR A 305 -20.82 -16.45 5.56
C TYR A 305 -22.32 -16.64 5.83
N GLN A 306 -22.70 -17.82 6.28
CA GLN A 306 -24.08 -18.26 6.47
C GLN A 306 -24.94 -18.36 5.18
N SER A 307 -24.34 -18.24 4.00
CA SER A 307 -25.07 -18.47 2.75
C SER A 307 -25.34 -19.96 2.54
N PRO A 308 -26.55 -20.37 2.13
CA PRO A 308 -26.74 -21.68 1.57
C PRO A 308 -25.87 -21.87 0.32
N ALA A 309 -25.33 -23.08 0.14
CA ALA A 309 -24.47 -23.37 -1.01
C ALA A 309 -25.19 -23.02 -2.33
N GLY A 310 -24.51 -22.33 -3.22
CA GLY A 310 -25.00 -22.03 -4.56
C GLY A 310 -25.94 -20.83 -4.69
N THR A 311 -26.10 -20.00 -3.66
CA THR A 311 -27.09 -18.92 -3.65
C THR A 311 -26.54 -17.51 -3.64
N GLN A 312 -25.23 -17.35 -3.47
CA GLN A 312 -24.62 -16.00 -3.36
C GLN A 312 -23.40 -15.84 -4.24
N THR A 313 -23.36 -14.74 -4.95
CA THR A 313 -22.16 -14.24 -5.65
C THR A 313 -21.69 -12.95 -5.00
N THR A 314 -20.45 -12.92 -4.59
CA THR A 314 -19.80 -11.72 -4.03
C THR A 314 -18.66 -11.28 -4.91
N TYR A 315 -18.61 -9.99 -5.21
CA TYR A 315 -17.49 -9.34 -5.86
C TYR A 315 -16.73 -8.52 -4.85
N ILE A 316 -15.40 -8.50 -4.95
CA ILE A 316 -14.53 -7.79 -4.03
C ILE A 316 -13.46 -7.07 -4.84
N ARG A 317 -13.22 -5.82 -4.51
CA ARG A 317 -12.15 -5.01 -5.13
C ARG A 317 -11.49 -4.09 -4.11
N ASN A 318 -10.39 -3.46 -4.52
CA ASN A 318 -9.65 -2.51 -3.71
C ASN A 318 -9.25 -3.06 -2.33
N ILE A 319 -8.91 -4.36 -2.31
CA ILE A 319 -8.49 -5.05 -1.09
C ILE A 319 -7.13 -4.52 -0.68
N ARG A 320 -7.00 -4.16 0.60
CA ARG A 320 -5.78 -3.61 1.17
C ARG A 320 -5.56 -4.09 2.59
N PHE A 321 -4.32 -4.33 2.89
CA PHE A 321 -3.84 -4.51 4.26
C PHE A 321 -2.63 -3.59 4.42
N TYR A 322 -2.74 -2.58 5.25
CA TYR A 322 -1.71 -1.56 5.36
C TYR A 322 -1.40 -1.18 6.80
N VAL A 323 -0.25 -0.56 7.00
CA VAL A 323 0.28 -0.11 8.29
C VAL A 323 0.59 1.38 8.24
N GLU A 324 0.21 2.10 9.30
CA GLU A 324 0.53 3.51 9.55
C GLU A 324 1.73 3.69 10.46
#